data_502cfdc828844ebc368311c59914e715
#
_entry.id   502cfdc828844ebc368311c59914e715
#
_cell.length_a   1.000
_cell.length_b   1.000
_cell.length_c   1.000
_cell.angle_alpha   90.00
_cell.angle_beta   90.00
_cell.angle_gamma   90.00
#
_symmetry.space_group_name_H-M   'P 1'
#
loop_
_entity.id
_entity.type
_entity.pdbx_description
1 polymer ?
#
loop_
_entity_poly.entity_id
_entity_poly.type
_entity_poly.pdbx_seq_one_letter_code
_entity_poly.pdbx_strand_id
1 'polypeptide(L)'
;MVSVSNERPGSIIRWHYLWYVAAALAVMVVAIAIQNLWLLNYVHVFSSLLWTGIDLFMGFVLGPILRRADISARREVMRQLTPRTLFLMPTVSIVAGTTGWFLAVQLGYTALGWPEYGWVAAALLLVTLMTVLGLGFLTPVNVFVCLELQKANADLTKINGWMRWYFYAVATQGTMQIAIIVVMTRFRTGI
;
A
#
# COMPACT_ATOMS: atom_id res chain seq x y z
N MET A 1 -9.14 30.87 35.90
CA MET A 1 -9.28 29.41 35.93
C MET A 1 -9.66 28.96 34.54
N VAL A 2 -8.72 28.50 33.74
CA VAL A 2 -8.99 27.91 32.42
C VAL A 2 -9.41 26.49 32.68
N SER A 3 -10.65 26.14 32.38
CA SER A 3 -11.17 24.77 32.41
C SER A 3 -10.40 23.93 31.40
N VAL A 4 -9.50 23.08 31.87
CA VAL A 4 -8.88 22.05 31.03
C VAL A 4 -9.97 21.02 30.76
N SER A 5 -10.60 21.12 29.59
CA SER A 5 -11.53 20.10 29.12
C SER A 5 -10.76 18.77 28.99
N ASN A 6 -11.11 17.82 29.85
CA ASN A 6 -10.57 16.46 29.87
C ASN A 6 -11.18 15.65 28.72
N GLU A 7 -10.97 16.11 27.47
CA GLU A 7 -11.37 15.38 26.28
C GLU A 7 -10.51 14.13 26.16
N ARG A 8 -11.14 12.97 26.36
CA ARG A 8 -10.52 11.70 26.04
C ARG A 8 -10.03 11.77 24.60
N PRO A 9 -8.74 11.50 24.31
CA PRO A 9 -8.26 11.52 22.95
C PRO A 9 -9.07 10.52 22.13
N GLY A 10 -9.89 11.03 21.22
CA GLY A 10 -10.69 10.22 20.32
C GLY A 10 -9.77 9.25 19.56
N SER A 11 -10.24 8.04 19.29
CA SER A 11 -9.49 7.02 18.56
C SER A 11 -8.91 7.62 17.27
N ILE A 12 -7.58 7.58 17.09
CA ILE A 12 -6.91 8.02 15.87
C ILE A 12 -7.31 7.11 14.70
N ILE A 13 -7.58 5.83 14.98
CA ILE A 13 -8.04 4.87 13.99
C ILE A 13 -9.49 5.18 13.65
N ARG A 14 -9.74 5.59 12.42
CA ARG A 14 -11.06 5.97 11.92
C ARG A 14 -11.74 4.79 11.26
N TRP A 15 -12.52 4.03 11.99
CA TRP A 15 -13.19 2.81 11.51
C TRP A 15 -14.15 3.03 10.33
N HIS A 16 -14.62 4.26 10.08
CA HIS A 16 -15.43 4.56 8.91
C HIS A 16 -14.70 4.34 7.58
N TYR A 17 -13.35 4.28 7.57
CA TYR A 17 -12.59 3.91 6.37
C TYR A 17 -12.84 2.47 5.91
N LEU A 18 -13.38 1.60 6.78
CA LEU A 18 -13.80 0.25 6.39
C LEU A 18 -14.87 0.24 5.29
N TRP A 19 -15.68 1.28 5.18
CA TRP A 19 -16.63 1.39 4.06
C TRP A 19 -15.93 1.52 2.71
N TYR A 20 -14.84 2.29 2.64
CA TYR A 20 -14.03 2.40 1.41
C TYR A 20 -13.34 1.07 1.09
N VAL A 21 -12.85 0.36 2.12
CA VAL A 21 -12.28 -0.99 1.97
C VAL A 21 -13.34 -1.94 1.42
N ALA A 22 -14.53 -1.98 2.03
CA ALA A 22 -15.63 -2.83 1.60
C ALA A 22 -16.07 -2.52 0.16
N ALA A 23 -16.18 -1.23 -0.20
CA ALA A 23 -16.52 -0.81 -1.56
C ALA A 23 -15.46 -1.25 -2.58
N ALA A 24 -14.17 -1.06 -2.29
CA ALA A 24 -13.09 -1.47 -3.17
C ALA A 24 -13.04 -3.00 -3.36
N LEU A 25 -13.22 -3.76 -2.28
CA LEU A 25 -13.28 -5.22 -2.35
C LEU A 25 -14.54 -5.70 -3.10
N ALA A 26 -15.68 -5.03 -2.94
CA ALA A 26 -16.89 -5.34 -3.71
C ALA A 26 -16.66 -5.12 -5.21
N VAL A 27 -16.04 -4.01 -5.62
CA VAL A 27 -15.66 -3.74 -7.02
C VAL A 27 -14.73 -4.84 -7.55
N MET A 28 -13.74 -5.25 -6.76
CA MET A 28 -12.84 -6.36 -7.12
C MET A 28 -13.62 -7.66 -7.38
N VAL A 29 -14.50 -8.05 -6.44
CA VAL A 29 -15.30 -9.28 -6.55
C VAL A 29 -16.19 -9.22 -7.78
N VAL A 30 -16.86 -8.10 -8.02
CA VAL A 30 -17.72 -7.88 -9.20
C VAL A 30 -16.91 -7.99 -10.49
N ALA A 31 -15.71 -7.36 -10.55
CA ALA A 31 -14.86 -7.42 -11.74
C ALA A 31 -14.41 -8.87 -12.06
N ILE A 32 -14.12 -9.67 -11.02
CA ILE A 32 -13.77 -11.08 -11.18
C ILE A 32 -14.99 -11.91 -11.60
N ALA A 33 -16.15 -11.70 -10.96
CA ALA A 33 -17.35 -12.50 -11.19
C ALA A 33 -17.97 -12.29 -12.59
N ILE A 34 -17.91 -11.06 -13.12
CA ILE A 34 -18.43 -10.73 -14.46
C ILE A 34 -17.54 -11.34 -15.57
N GLN A 35 -16.30 -11.70 -15.26
CA GLN A 35 -15.31 -12.25 -16.20
C GLN A 35 -15.07 -11.37 -17.44
N ASN A 36 -15.35 -10.08 -17.35
CA ASN A 36 -15.08 -9.12 -18.40
C ASN A 36 -13.62 -8.69 -18.34
N LEU A 37 -12.84 -9.08 -19.35
CA LEU A 37 -11.40 -8.83 -19.41
C LEU A 37 -11.05 -7.33 -19.33
N TRP A 38 -11.85 -6.46 -19.98
CA TRP A 38 -11.62 -5.01 -19.92
C TRP A 38 -11.81 -4.47 -18.51
N LEU A 39 -12.92 -4.84 -17.83
CA LEU A 39 -13.20 -4.38 -16.47
C LEU A 39 -12.14 -4.89 -15.48
N LEU A 40 -11.77 -6.17 -15.58
CA LEU A 40 -10.76 -6.78 -14.73
C LEU A 40 -9.39 -6.09 -14.91
N ASN A 41 -9.00 -5.85 -16.16
CA ASN A 41 -7.76 -5.12 -16.48
C ASN A 41 -7.81 -3.67 -15.97
N TYR A 42 -8.95 -2.98 -16.12
CA TYR A 42 -9.11 -1.63 -15.60
C TYR A 42 -8.91 -1.57 -14.09
N VAL A 43 -9.57 -2.45 -13.33
CA VAL A 43 -9.45 -2.50 -11.86
C VAL A 43 -8.01 -2.83 -11.45
N HIS A 44 -7.36 -3.78 -12.14
CA HIS A 44 -5.96 -4.13 -11.90
C HIS A 44 -5.02 -2.94 -12.13
N VAL A 45 -5.11 -2.31 -13.29
CA VAL A 45 -4.23 -1.19 -13.67
C VAL A 45 -4.45 0.01 -12.75
N PHE A 46 -5.72 0.35 -12.47
CA PHE A 46 -6.05 1.49 -11.62
C PHE A 46 -5.54 1.30 -10.18
N SER A 47 -5.77 0.13 -9.58
CA SER A 47 -5.28 -0.16 -8.23
C SER A 47 -3.75 -0.23 -8.17
N SER A 48 -3.11 -0.80 -9.18
CA SER A 48 -1.65 -0.86 -9.28
C SER A 48 -1.03 0.54 -9.44
N LEU A 49 -1.65 1.41 -10.22
CA LEU A 49 -1.22 2.81 -10.41
C LEU A 49 -1.30 3.59 -9.09
N LEU A 50 -2.43 3.46 -8.37
CA LEU A 50 -2.59 4.08 -7.05
C LEU A 50 -1.54 3.58 -6.06
N TRP A 51 -1.35 2.26 -5.98
CA TRP A 51 -0.37 1.66 -5.09
C TRP A 51 1.04 2.18 -5.39
N THR A 52 1.47 2.09 -6.65
CA THR A 52 2.79 2.55 -7.10
C THR A 52 2.99 4.05 -6.88
N GLY A 53 2.01 4.86 -7.27
CA GLY A 53 2.09 6.32 -7.14
C GLY A 53 2.22 6.77 -5.69
N ILE A 54 1.44 6.15 -4.78
CA ILE A 54 1.50 6.46 -3.36
C ILE A 54 2.85 6.04 -2.77
N ASP A 55 3.33 4.83 -3.05
CA ASP A 55 4.60 4.34 -2.51
C ASP A 55 5.79 5.18 -2.99
N LEU A 56 5.84 5.52 -4.28
CA LEU A 56 6.89 6.40 -4.82
C LEU A 56 6.83 7.78 -4.19
N PHE A 57 5.65 8.37 -4.08
CA PHE A 57 5.47 9.67 -3.44
C PHE A 57 5.87 9.63 -1.96
N MET A 58 5.40 8.63 -1.22
CA MET A 58 5.72 8.46 0.20
C MET A 58 7.22 8.23 0.43
N GLY A 59 7.83 7.34 -0.35
CA GLY A 59 9.23 6.95 -0.18
C GLY A 59 10.22 8.04 -0.61
N PHE A 60 10.02 8.64 -1.79
CA PHE A 60 11.00 9.52 -2.41
C PHE A 60 10.72 11.01 -2.24
N VAL A 61 9.48 11.40 -1.95
CA VAL A 61 9.10 12.81 -1.76
C VAL A 61 8.79 13.09 -0.29
N LEU A 62 7.74 12.48 0.24
CA LEU A 62 7.24 12.81 1.58
C LEU A 62 8.23 12.38 2.68
N GLY A 63 8.83 11.20 2.56
CA GLY A 63 9.80 10.69 3.53
C GLY A 63 11.00 11.62 3.74
N PRO A 64 11.70 12.07 2.70
CA PRO A 64 12.77 13.07 2.80
C PRO A 64 12.30 14.41 3.38
N ILE A 65 11.11 14.90 3.00
CA ILE A 65 10.54 16.15 3.53
C ILE A 65 10.30 16.02 5.04
N LEU A 66 9.65 14.94 5.46
CA LEU A 66 9.35 14.73 6.89
C LEU A 66 10.61 14.52 7.74
N ARG A 67 11.68 13.98 7.18
CA ARG A 67 12.96 13.86 7.91
C ARG A 67 13.58 15.21 8.24
N ARG A 68 13.33 16.25 7.44
CA ARG A 68 13.83 17.61 7.62
C ARG A 68 12.88 18.52 8.38
N ALA A 69 11.61 18.12 8.51
CA ALA A 69 10.57 18.88 9.20
C ALA A 69 10.79 18.85 10.72
N ASP A 70 10.31 19.90 11.39
CA ASP A 70 10.27 19.98 12.85
C ASP A 70 9.44 18.82 13.44
N ILE A 71 9.78 18.43 14.66
CA ILE A 71 9.14 17.29 15.36
C ILE A 71 7.63 17.49 15.47
N SER A 72 7.17 18.72 15.77
CA SER A 72 5.76 19.07 15.88
C SER A 72 5.02 18.91 14.56
N ALA A 73 5.57 19.45 13.47
CA ALA A 73 5.01 19.34 12.13
C ALA A 73 4.97 17.87 11.64
N ARG A 74 6.06 17.14 11.88
CA ARG A 74 6.13 15.70 11.58
C ARG A 74 5.05 14.92 12.31
N ARG A 75 4.88 15.15 13.62
CA ARG A 75 3.84 14.50 14.43
C ARG A 75 2.44 14.76 13.89
N GLU A 76 2.13 15.99 13.53
CA GLU A 76 0.81 16.35 13.01
C GLU A 76 0.52 15.69 11.68
N VAL A 77 1.48 15.68 10.74
CA VAL A 77 1.35 14.97 9.47
C VAL A 77 1.14 13.47 9.70
N MET A 78 1.94 12.83 10.54
CA MET A 78 1.81 11.40 10.83
C MET A 78 0.47 11.05 11.47
N ARG A 79 -0.04 11.90 12.38
CA ARG A 79 -1.34 11.71 13.03
C ARG A 79 -2.49 11.67 12.02
N GLN A 80 -2.37 12.41 10.92
CA GLN A 80 -3.39 12.45 9.87
C GLN A 80 -3.16 11.41 8.77
N LEU A 81 -1.92 11.15 8.41
CA LEU A 81 -1.54 10.28 7.31
C LEU A 81 -1.64 8.80 7.67
N THR A 82 -1.05 8.40 8.80
CA THR A 82 -0.92 6.99 9.19
C THR A 82 -2.27 6.25 9.29
N PRO A 83 -3.34 6.83 9.88
CA PRO A 83 -4.64 6.15 9.92
C PRO A 83 -5.28 5.97 8.54
N ARG A 84 -4.97 6.84 7.58
CA ARG A 84 -5.50 6.75 6.20
C ARG A 84 -4.76 5.67 5.41
N THR A 85 -3.43 5.68 5.48
CA THR A 85 -2.59 4.70 4.79
C THR A 85 -2.77 3.29 5.35
N LEU A 86 -3.10 3.15 6.64
CA LEU A 86 -3.37 1.87 7.29
C LEU A 86 -4.48 1.07 6.60
N PHE A 87 -5.51 1.71 6.10
CA PHE A 87 -6.60 1.06 5.37
C PHE A 87 -6.38 1.06 3.86
N LEU A 88 -5.89 2.18 3.31
CA LEU A 88 -5.73 2.35 1.87
C LEU A 88 -4.70 1.39 1.27
N MET A 89 -3.50 1.32 1.87
CA MET A 89 -2.38 0.57 1.27
C MET A 89 -2.63 -0.94 1.20
N PRO A 90 -3.06 -1.63 2.29
CA PRO A 90 -3.45 -3.03 2.20
C PRO A 90 -4.57 -3.27 1.19
N THR A 91 -5.56 -2.37 1.12
CA THR A 91 -6.70 -2.53 0.21
C THR A 91 -6.26 -2.49 -1.24
N VAL A 92 -5.51 -1.46 -1.65
CA VAL A 92 -5.07 -1.34 -3.06
C VAL A 92 -4.11 -2.47 -3.44
N SER A 93 -3.25 -2.94 -2.52
CA SER A 93 -2.35 -4.06 -2.78
C SER A 93 -3.08 -5.39 -2.93
N ILE A 94 -4.11 -5.65 -2.12
CA ILE A 94 -4.96 -6.85 -2.24
C ILE A 94 -5.73 -6.81 -3.57
N VAL A 95 -6.35 -5.68 -3.89
CA VAL A 95 -7.09 -5.52 -5.15
C VAL A 95 -6.16 -5.71 -6.35
N ALA A 96 -5.00 -5.06 -6.37
CA ALA A 96 -4.03 -5.18 -7.46
C ALA A 96 -3.50 -6.61 -7.61
N GLY A 97 -3.05 -7.23 -6.52
CA GLY A 97 -2.51 -8.60 -6.55
C GLY A 97 -3.55 -9.63 -6.99
N THR A 98 -4.76 -9.56 -6.41
CA THR A 98 -5.83 -10.52 -6.72
C THR A 98 -6.31 -10.37 -8.16
N THR A 99 -6.61 -9.16 -8.61
CA THR A 99 -7.07 -8.94 -10.00
C THR A 99 -5.98 -9.27 -11.01
N GLY A 100 -4.70 -9.01 -10.69
CA GLY A 100 -3.56 -9.39 -11.53
C GLY A 100 -3.44 -10.91 -11.71
N TRP A 101 -3.67 -11.69 -10.66
CA TRP A 101 -3.70 -13.14 -10.74
C TRP A 101 -4.82 -13.64 -11.67
N PHE A 102 -6.05 -13.18 -11.45
CA PHE A 102 -7.18 -13.57 -12.30
C PHE A 102 -6.99 -13.13 -13.76
N LEU A 103 -6.39 -11.97 -13.98
CA LEU A 103 -6.05 -11.49 -15.31
C LEU A 103 -5.02 -12.39 -15.99
N ALA A 104 -3.97 -12.81 -15.27
CA ALA A 104 -2.96 -13.72 -15.79
C ALA A 104 -3.55 -15.09 -16.17
N VAL A 105 -4.50 -15.61 -15.37
CA VAL A 105 -5.23 -16.85 -15.68
C VAL A 105 -6.09 -16.68 -16.92
N GLN A 106 -6.91 -15.61 -17.01
CA GLN A 106 -7.78 -15.38 -18.16
C GLN A 106 -7.02 -15.15 -19.46
N LEU A 107 -5.84 -14.53 -19.40
CA LEU A 107 -4.98 -14.31 -20.57
C LEU A 107 -4.10 -15.53 -20.94
N GLY A 108 -4.20 -16.62 -20.17
CA GLY A 108 -3.44 -17.84 -20.41
C GLY A 108 -1.94 -17.75 -20.04
N TYR A 109 -1.51 -16.68 -19.36
CA TYR A 109 -0.11 -16.50 -19.00
C TYR A 109 0.41 -17.57 -18.02
N THR A 110 -0.47 -18.13 -17.20
CA THR A 110 -0.13 -19.21 -16.28
C THR A 110 0.10 -20.55 -16.95
N ALA A 111 -0.28 -20.69 -18.22
CA ALA A 111 -0.10 -21.91 -19.04
C ALA A 111 1.07 -21.81 -20.03
N LEU A 112 1.85 -20.73 -20.00
CA LEU A 112 3.02 -20.56 -20.85
C LEU A 112 4.13 -21.58 -20.50
N GLY A 113 4.86 -22.02 -21.52
CA GLY A 113 6.08 -22.82 -21.36
C GLY A 113 7.30 -21.95 -21.03
N TRP A 114 8.42 -22.61 -20.69
CA TRP A 114 9.71 -21.94 -20.60
C TRP A 114 10.27 -21.68 -22.02
N PRO A 115 10.95 -20.54 -22.26
CA PRO A 115 11.41 -19.53 -21.30
C PRO A 115 10.37 -18.42 -20.98
N GLU A 116 9.23 -18.34 -21.69
CA GLU A 116 8.25 -17.26 -21.56
C GLU A 116 7.63 -17.22 -20.16
N TYR A 117 7.39 -18.37 -19.53
CA TYR A 117 6.92 -18.46 -18.15
C TYR A 117 7.86 -17.78 -17.14
N GLY A 118 9.14 -17.60 -17.48
CA GLY A 118 10.11 -16.90 -16.65
C GLY A 118 9.68 -15.48 -16.27
N TRP A 119 8.96 -14.79 -17.16
CA TRP A 119 8.43 -13.46 -16.87
C TRP A 119 7.26 -13.49 -15.89
N VAL A 120 6.42 -14.52 -15.99
CA VAL A 120 5.32 -14.74 -15.03
C VAL A 120 5.90 -15.05 -13.64
N ALA A 121 6.91 -15.92 -13.59
CA ALA A 121 7.60 -16.26 -12.35
C ALA A 121 8.27 -15.02 -11.71
N ALA A 122 8.89 -14.16 -12.51
CA ALA A 122 9.46 -12.90 -12.05
C ALA A 122 8.38 -11.95 -11.47
N ALA A 123 7.23 -11.82 -12.14
CA ALA A 123 6.10 -11.05 -11.62
C ALA A 123 5.58 -11.61 -10.29
N LEU A 124 5.37 -12.91 -10.19
CA LEU A 124 4.90 -13.57 -8.98
C LEU A 124 5.90 -13.42 -7.83
N LEU A 125 7.20 -13.55 -8.09
CA LEU A 125 8.24 -13.34 -7.10
C LEU A 125 8.20 -11.90 -6.57
N LEU A 126 8.14 -10.90 -7.45
CA LEU A 126 8.07 -9.49 -7.05
C LEU A 126 6.82 -9.21 -6.22
N VAL A 127 5.64 -9.67 -6.65
CA VAL A 127 4.38 -9.49 -5.91
C VAL A 127 4.46 -10.16 -4.53
N THR A 128 5.05 -11.37 -4.45
CA THR A 128 5.22 -12.07 -3.18
C THR A 128 6.12 -11.27 -2.22
N LEU A 129 7.28 -10.79 -2.70
CA LEU A 129 8.19 -9.97 -1.90
C LEU A 129 7.52 -8.67 -1.43
N MET A 130 6.78 -7.99 -2.32
CA MET A 130 6.02 -6.79 -1.97
C MET A 130 4.91 -7.07 -0.95
N THR A 131 4.22 -8.21 -1.06
CA THR A 131 3.19 -8.63 -0.11
C THR A 131 3.78 -8.91 1.27
N VAL A 132 4.90 -9.63 1.34
CA VAL A 132 5.61 -9.89 2.59
C VAL A 132 6.09 -8.58 3.23
N LEU A 133 6.65 -7.67 2.46
CA LEU A 133 7.08 -6.37 2.96
C LEU A 133 5.90 -5.50 3.41
N GLY A 134 4.83 -5.44 2.61
CA GLY A 134 3.63 -4.64 2.88
C GLY A 134 2.85 -5.11 4.10
N LEU A 135 2.46 -6.38 4.12
CA LEU A 135 1.66 -6.95 5.20
C LEU A 135 2.51 -7.35 6.41
N GLY A 136 3.74 -7.81 6.21
CA GLY A 136 4.61 -8.28 7.30
C GLY A 136 5.37 -7.17 8.01
N PHE A 137 5.62 -6.04 7.36
CA PHE A 137 6.38 -4.94 7.95
C PHE A 137 5.63 -3.60 7.93
N LEU A 138 5.20 -3.12 6.76
CA LEU A 138 4.62 -1.77 6.65
C LEU A 138 3.31 -1.64 7.41
N THR A 139 2.42 -2.62 7.30
CA THR A 139 1.12 -2.61 8.01
C THR A 139 1.30 -2.68 9.53
N PRO A 140 2.09 -3.60 10.13
CA PRO A 140 2.37 -3.62 11.56
C PRO A 140 2.98 -2.31 12.06
N VAL A 141 3.95 -1.73 11.34
CA VAL A 141 4.55 -0.44 11.72
C VAL A 141 3.50 0.67 11.76
N ASN A 142 2.60 0.75 10.77
CA ASN A 142 1.49 1.70 10.78
C ASN A 142 0.58 1.51 12.00
N VAL A 143 0.24 0.26 12.35
CA VAL A 143 -0.56 -0.03 13.56
C VAL A 143 0.17 0.45 14.81
N PHE A 144 1.45 0.10 14.98
CA PHE A 144 2.23 0.51 16.17
C PHE A 144 2.34 2.02 16.28
N VAL A 145 2.57 2.73 15.18
CA VAL A 145 2.62 4.20 15.17
C VAL A 145 1.26 4.79 15.54
N CYS A 146 0.15 4.27 15.01
CA CYS A 146 -1.20 4.71 15.39
C CYS A 146 -1.45 4.51 16.90
N LEU A 147 -1.12 3.35 17.45
CA LEU A 147 -1.31 3.04 18.86
C LEU A 147 -0.42 3.91 19.75
N GLU A 148 0.83 4.18 19.36
CA GLU A 148 1.72 5.04 20.12
C GLU A 148 1.24 6.51 20.11
N LEU A 149 0.75 7.00 18.97
CA LEU A 149 0.21 8.36 18.84
C LEU A 149 -1.09 8.58 19.64
N GLN A 150 -1.80 7.52 20.03
CA GLN A 150 -3.00 7.60 20.90
C GLN A 150 -2.66 7.83 22.37
N LYS A 151 -1.44 7.55 22.78
CA LYS A 151 -1.02 7.74 24.17
C LYS A 151 -0.92 9.22 24.53
N ALA A 152 -1.30 9.58 25.74
CA ALA A 152 -1.16 10.95 26.26
C ALA A 152 0.31 11.42 26.22
N ASN A 153 1.25 10.51 26.54
CA ASN A 153 2.71 10.72 26.52
C ASN A 153 3.32 9.86 25.41
N ALA A 154 3.04 10.18 24.15
CA ALA A 154 3.60 9.47 23.00
C ALA A 154 5.13 9.63 22.94
N ASP A 155 5.83 8.50 22.83
CA ASP A 155 7.29 8.49 22.66
C ASP A 155 7.66 8.84 21.21
N LEU A 156 7.96 10.12 20.98
CA LEU A 156 8.30 10.64 19.65
C LEU A 156 9.63 10.09 19.12
N THR A 157 10.56 9.71 20.00
CA THR A 157 11.84 9.12 19.59
C THR A 157 11.60 7.74 18.98
N LYS A 158 10.76 6.93 19.63
CA LYS A 158 10.36 5.61 19.16
C LYS A 158 9.59 5.68 17.84
N ILE A 159 8.61 6.58 17.73
CA ILE A 159 7.86 6.83 16.51
C ILE A 159 8.79 7.21 15.36
N ASN A 160 9.73 8.15 15.59
CA ASN A 160 10.68 8.59 14.57
C ASN A 160 11.60 7.45 14.11
N GLY A 161 12.04 6.58 15.02
CA GLY A 161 12.81 5.38 14.69
C GLY A 161 12.06 4.46 13.73
N TRP A 162 10.83 4.10 14.08
CA TRP A 162 9.97 3.24 13.25
C TRP A 162 9.65 3.86 11.89
N MET A 163 9.30 5.15 11.86
CA MET A 163 8.96 5.86 10.63
C MET A 163 10.14 6.02 9.69
N ARG A 164 11.38 6.12 10.20
CA ARG A 164 12.56 6.12 9.34
C ARG A 164 12.68 4.83 8.54
N TRP A 165 12.55 3.68 9.19
CA TRP A 165 12.58 2.37 8.54
C TRP A 165 11.39 2.15 7.63
N TYR A 166 10.21 2.62 8.04
CA TYR A 166 8.99 2.62 7.21
C TYR A 166 9.22 3.31 5.87
N PHE A 167 9.75 4.53 5.85
CA PHE A 167 9.99 5.24 4.59
C PHE A 167 11.05 4.59 3.71
N TYR A 168 12.09 3.95 4.28
CA TYR A 168 13.01 3.16 3.48
C TYR A 168 12.35 1.93 2.89
N ALA A 169 11.53 1.22 3.65
CA ALA A 169 10.79 0.05 3.17
C ALA A 169 9.79 0.43 2.06
N VAL A 170 9.07 1.56 2.21
CA VAL A 170 8.17 2.09 1.17
C VAL A 170 8.95 2.47 -0.10
N ALA A 171 10.12 3.10 0.02
CA ALA A 171 10.96 3.41 -1.14
C ALA A 171 11.45 2.13 -1.85
N THR A 172 11.84 1.10 -1.09
CA THR A 172 12.21 -0.21 -1.62
C THR A 172 11.04 -0.85 -2.35
N GLN A 173 9.84 -0.81 -1.76
CA GLN A 173 8.62 -1.32 -2.38
C GLN A 173 8.29 -0.59 -3.68
N GLY A 174 8.36 0.74 -3.69
CA GLY A 174 8.17 1.55 -4.89
C GLY A 174 9.19 1.21 -6.01
N THR A 175 10.45 0.91 -5.65
CA THR A 175 11.45 0.45 -6.62
C THR A 175 11.09 -0.92 -7.20
N MET A 176 10.61 -1.87 -6.38
CA MET A 176 10.12 -3.16 -6.87
C MET A 176 8.90 -3.00 -7.78
N GLN A 177 8.05 -2.01 -7.52
CA GLN A 177 6.90 -1.69 -8.38
C GLN A 177 7.33 -1.13 -9.74
N ILE A 178 8.39 -0.35 -9.82
CA ILE A 178 8.97 0.04 -11.12
C ILE A 178 9.45 -1.20 -11.88
N ALA A 179 10.11 -2.13 -11.22
CA ALA A 179 10.57 -3.37 -11.85
C ALA A 179 9.39 -4.22 -12.36
N ILE A 180 8.31 -4.35 -11.60
CA ILE A 180 7.14 -5.13 -12.06
C ILE A 180 6.43 -4.45 -13.24
N ILE A 181 6.42 -3.11 -13.33
CA ILE A 181 5.89 -2.40 -14.51
C ILE A 181 6.66 -2.77 -15.78
N VAL A 182 7.98 -2.92 -15.68
CA VAL A 182 8.81 -3.39 -16.82
C VAL A 182 8.35 -4.79 -17.26
N VAL A 183 8.15 -5.71 -16.31
CA VAL A 183 7.64 -7.06 -16.59
C VAL A 183 6.25 -7.01 -17.23
N MET A 184 5.34 -6.16 -16.72
CA MET A 184 3.98 -6.01 -17.27
C MET A 184 4.00 -5.42 -18.69
N THR A 185 4.91 -4.50 -18.98
CA THR A 185 5.09 -3.96 -20.33
C THR A 185 5.49 -5.04 -21.31
N ARG A 186 6.36 -5.97 -20.90
CA ARG A 186 6.76 -7.14 -21.69
C ARG A 186 5.56 -7.99 -22.10
N PHE A 187 4.62 -8.29 -21.18
CA PHE A 187 3.40 -9.05 -21.52
C PHE A 187 2.54 -8.34 -22.55
N ARG A 188 2.53 -7.02 -22.57
CA ARG A 188 1.71 -6.24 -23.52
C ARG A 188 2.32 -6.16 -24.90
N THR A 189 3.65 -6.05 -24.99
CA THR A 189 4.36 -5.83 -26.26
C THR A 189 4.79 -7.10 -26.95
N GLY A 190 4.84 -8.22 -26.26
CA GLY A 190 5.24 -9.52 -26.81
C GLY A 190 6.74 -9.62 -27.17
N ILE A 191 7.57 -8.65 -26.74
CA ILE A 191 9.01 -8.61 -27.08
C ILE A 191 9.81 -9.35 -26.00
#